data_7748d1860851845bda2bac85e6a3999f
#
_entry.id   7748d1860851845bda2bac85e6a3999f
#
_cell.length_a   1.000
_cell.length_b   1.000
_cell.length_c   1.000
_cell.angle_alpha   90.00
_cell.angle_beta   90.00
_cell.angle_gamma   90.00
#
_symmetry.space_group_name_H-M   'P 1'
#
loop_
_entity.id
_entity.type
_entity.pdbx_description
1 polymer ?
#
loop_
_entity_poly.entity_id
_entity_poly.type
_entity_poly.pdbx_seq_one_letter_code
_entity_poly.pdbx_strand_id
1 'polypeptide(L)'
;MLRHIAPLIFVMITLLIARQIYPYSSFNTPTVDDGFEIEVVATNLGGPTCLDWFNESTLIVCDRDGGQIYTLDANMRKTVLISDLDRPHDMAYTETSIFVSEAGELTRYTHNGNLEQIENRTTLVSGVPTGNHQTNAINILPNGTLIWHSGSTCNICVEDDSRNGALLWVNASTGSHGILASGVRNSFDGVWVPNVGYVFTDNGRDWEGDHPDEELNLLAEGGNYGWPDDDPSNPVPAGSIGPIATWTPHTSMNGVALRPANSPLPGGNTTVYATVYGSWNTILPQGHEIVRIDLSPTNGDVIGVTSVFAEDVGTPLPIVFHPNGDLYFAVFGSNGKLYKITAEI
;
A
#
# COMPACT_ATOMS: atom_id res chain seq x y z
N MET A 1 -37.10 -27.00 1.18
CA MET A 1 -36.07 -25.96 1.37
C MET A 1 -34.73 -26.30 0.71
N LEU A 2 -34.13 -27.45 0.93
CA LEU A 2 -32.82 -27.82 0.29
C LEU A 2 -32.82 -27.83 -1.25
N ARG A 3 -33.91 -28.10 -1.93
CA ARG A 3 -34.00 -28.17 -3.41
C ARG A 3 -33.82 -26.83 -4.13
N HIS A 4 -33.97 -25.69 -3.45
CA HIS A 4 -33.80 -24.36 -4.02
C HIS A 4 -32.48 -23.71 -3.63
N ILE A 5 -31.77 -24.24 -2.65
CA ILE A 5 -30.46 -23.72 -2.18
C ILE A 5 -29.32 -24.23 -3.07
N ALA A 6 -29.39 -25.48 -3.55
CA ALA A 6 -28.34 -26.06 -4.39
C ALA A 6 -28.06 -25.30 -5.71
N PRO A 7 -29.07 -24.85 -6.49
CA PRO A 7 -28.81 -24.06 -7.69
C PRO A 7 -28.26 -22.67 -7.40
N LEU A 8 -28.64 -22.03 -6.28
CA LEU A 8 -28.07 -20.74 -5.86
C LEU A 8 -26.59 -20.85 -5.48
N ILE A 9 -26.22 -21.89 -4.73
CA ILE A 9 -24.83 -22.19 -4.38
C ILE A 9 -24.00 -22.46 -5.64
N PHE A 10 -24.55 -23.22 -6.60
CA PHE A 10 -23.86 -23.50 -7.84
C PHE A 10 -23.63 -22.24 -8.67
N VAL A 11 -24.63 -21.35 -8.78
CA VAL A 11 -24.49 -20.05 -9.47
C VAL A 11 -23.44 -19.17 -8.78
N MET A 12 -23.44 -19.09 -7.45
CA MET A 12 -22.43 -18.34 -6.68
C MET A 12 -21.02 -18.87 -6.95
N ILE A 13 -20.82 -20.18 -6.87
CA ILE A 13 -19.50 -20.80 -7.13
C ILE A 13 -19.05 -20.53 -8.57
N THR A 14 -19.97 -20.61 -9.53
CA THR A 14 -19.67 -20.35 -10.95
C THR A 14 -19.28 -18.90 -11.17
N LEU A 15 -19.96 -17.94 -10.52
CA LEU A 15 -19.61 -16.51 -10.58
C LEU A 15 -18.24 -16.21 -9.93
N LEU A 16 -17.96 -16.82 -8.79
CA LEU A 16 -16.65 -16.68 -8.13
C LEU A 16 -15.51 -17.25 -8.98
N ILE A 17 -15.72 -18.42 -9.60
CA ILE A 17 -14.73 -19.03 -10.52
C ILE A 17 -14.57 -18.15 -11.79
N ALA A 18 -15.67 -17.67 -12.36
CA ALA A 18 -15.62 -16.81 -13.54
C ALA A 18 -14.84 -15.53 -13.26
N ARG A 19 -14.99 -14.96 -12.05
CA ARG A 19 -14.26 -13.77 -11.61
C ARG A 19 -12.76 -13.99 -11.46
N GLN A 20 -12.33 -15.16 -10.99
CA GLN A 20 -10.90 -15.51 -10.92
C GLN A 20 -10.27 -15.72 -12.31
N ILE A 21 -11.06 -16.18 -13.29
CA ILE A 21 -10.59 -16.38 -14.67
C ILE A 21 -10.57 -15.07 -15.46
N TYR A 22 -11.48 -14.13 -15.14
CA TYR A 22 -11.59 -12.84 -15.82
C TYR A 22 -11.33 -11.70 -14.82
N PRO A 23 -10.11 -11.22 -14.73
CA PRO A 23 -9.79 -10.10 -13.85
C PRO A 23 -10.59 -8.84 -14.22
N TYR A 24 -11.04 -8.12 -13.22
CA TYR A 24 -11.89 -6.94 -13.32
C TYR A 24 -11.42 -5.92 -14.38
N SER A 25 -10.12 -5.64 -14.41
CA SER A 25 -9.48 -4.73 -15.36
C SER A 25 -9.64 -5.07 -16.85
N SER A 26 -10.14 -6.28 -17.16
CA SER A 26 -10.35 -6.70 -18.55
C SER A 26 -11.63 -6.17 -19.16
N PHE A 27 -12.56 -5.63 -18.37
CA PHE A 27 -13.90 -5.28 -18.82
C PHE A 27 -14.22 -3.78 -18.75
N ASN A 28 -13.55 -3.03 -17.88
CA ASN A 28 -13.88 -1.64 -17.62
C ASN A 28 -12.76 -0.70 -18.10
N THR A 29 -13.18 0.51 -18.51
CA THR A 29 -12.25 1.60 -18.84
C THR A 29 -12.13 2.46 -17.61
N PRO A 30 -10.92 2.74 -17.11
CA PRO A 30 -10.73 3.67 -16.00
C PRO A 30 -11.36 5.04 -16.27
N THR A 31 -11.98 5.60 -15.25
CA THR A 31 -12.52 6.95 -15.25
C THR A 31 -11.94 7.77 -14.10
N VAL A 32 -11.92 9.07 -14.21
CA VAL A 32 -11.44 10.02 -13.21
C VAL A 32 -12.38 11.22 -13.15
N ASP A 33 -12.37 11.97 -12.06
CA ASP A 33 -13.16 13.18 -11.88
C ASP A 33 -13.04 14.17 -13.05
N ASP A 34 -14.09 14.93 -13.32
CA ASP A 34 -14.13 15.96 -14.38
C ASP A 34 -12.95 16.95 -14.25
N GLY A 35 -12.32 17.28 -15.39
CA GLY A 35 -11.18 18.17 -15.48
C GLY A 35 -9.83 17.46 -15.34
N PHE A 36 -9.84 16.11 -15.29
CA PHE A 36 -8.63 15.29 -15.25
C PHE A 36 -8.69 14.21 -16.32
N GLU A 37 -7.52 13.78 -16.75
CA GLU A 37 -7.35 12.66 -17.68
C GLU A 37 -6.50 11.56 -17.05
N ILE A 38 -6.81 10.30 -17.41
CA ILE A 38 -6.08 9.12 -17.01
C ILE A 38 -5.54 8.38 -18.23
N GLU A 39 -4.25 8.08 -18.24
CA GLU A 39 -3.59 7.41 -19.35
C GLU A 39 -2.67 6.27 -18.88
N VAL A 40 -2.49 5.25 -19.72
CA VAL A 40 -1.46 4.23 -19.53
C VAL A 40 -0.15 4.71 -20.12
N VAL A 41 0.88 4.86 -19.28
CA VAL A 41 2.20 5.35 -19.72
C VAL A 41 3.25 4.25 -19.87
N ALA A 42 3.06 3.10 -19.18
CA ALA A 42 3.89 1.91 -19.36
C ALA A 42 3.10 0.63 -19.10
N THR A 43 3.62 -0.48 -19.64
CA THR A 43 3.05 -1.83 -19.46
C THR A 43 4.17 -2.83 -19.17
N ASN A 44 3.82 -4.03 -18.74
CA ASN A 44 4.76 -5.11 -18.41
C ASN A 44 5.70 -4.77 -17.25
N LEU A 45 5.14 -4.14 -16.20
CA LEU A 45 5.90 -3.81 -15.00
C LEU A 45 6.24 -5.04 -14.14
N GLY A 46 5.67 -6.20 -14.43
CA GLY A 46 5.68 -7.36 -13.53
C GLY A 46 4.62 -7.20 -12.45
N GLY A 47 4.92 -7.65 -11.23
CA GLY A 47 4.06 -7.46 -10.05
C GLY A 47 4.45 -6.24 -9.24
N PRO A 48 4.08 -5.00 -9.66
CA PRO A 48 4.53 -3.78 -9.01
C PRO A 48 3.90 -3.61 -7.63
N THR A 49 4.71 -3.38 -6.60
CA THR A 49 4.29 -3.14 -5.21
C THR A 49 4.77 -1.81 -4.66
N CYS A 50 5.83 -1.22 -5.21
CA CYS A 50 6.27 0.13 -4.90
C CYS A 50 6.49 0.96 -6.15
N LEU A 51 6.33 2.27 -6.01
CA LEU A 51 6.74 3.32 -6.96
C LEU A 51 7.38 4.46 -6.18
N ASP A 52 8.53 4.97 -6.64
CA ASP A 52 9.09 6.21 -6.11
C ASP A 52 9.89 6.96 -7.19
N TRP A 53 9.82 8.29 -7.18
CA TRP A 53 10.56 9.12 -8.10
C TRP A 53 11.92 9.49 -7.54
N PHE A 54 12.99 8.86 -8.04
CA PHE A 54 14.36 9.23 -7.69
C PHE A 54 14.68 10.68 -8.11
N ASN A 55 14.14 11.10 -9.25
CA ASN A 55 14.18 12.46 -9.78
C ASN A 55 13.06 12.64 -10.84
N GLU A 56 12.96 13.81 -11.48
CA GLU A 56 11.94 14.12 -12.49
C GLU A 56 11.92 13.19 -13.73
N SER A 57 12.95 12.36 -13.93
CA SER A 57 13.07 11.52 -15.13
C SER A 57 13.31 10.04 -14.82
N THR A 58 13.36 9.66 -13.55
CA THR A 58 13.71 8.29 -13.13
C THR A 58 12.72 7.81 -12.08
N LEU A 59 11.85 6.88 -12.50
CA LEU A 59 10.91 6.19 -11.60
C LEU A 59 11.52 4.85 -11.16
N ILE A 60 11.50 4.58 -9.87
CA ILE A 60 11.88 3.28 -9.30
C ILE A 60 10.62 2.42 -9.14
N VAL A 61 10.74 1.12 -9.41
CA VAL A 61 9.66 0.15 -9.31
C VAL A 61 10.16 -1.11 -8.58
N CYS A 62 9.43 -1.56 -7.57
CA CYS A 62 9.60 -2.89 -6.98
C CYS A 62 8.74 -3.89 -7.75
N ASP A 63 9.35 -4.87 -8.36
CA ASP A 63 8.69 -6.00 -9.04
C ASP A 63 8.74 -7.22 -8.12
N ARG A 64 7.68 -7.38 -7.30
CA ARG A 64 7.58 -8.42 -6.28
C ARG A 64 7.71 -9.83 -6.90
N ASP A 65 6.97 -10.07 -7.97
CA ASP A 65 6.89 -11.38 -8.60
C ASP A 65 8.15 -11.70 -9.43
N GLY A 66 8.81 -10.64 -9.94
CA GLY A 66 10.11 -10.75 -10.64
C GLY A 66 11.32 -10.78 -9.72
N GLY A 67 11.16 -10.57 -8.40
CA GLY A 67 12.26 -10.56 -7.43
C GLY A 67 13.31 -9.49 -7.71
N GLN A 68 12.91 -8.29 -8.12
CA GLN A 68 13.81 -7.23 -8.55
C GLN A 68 13.31 -5.82 -8.24
N ILE A 69 14.25 -4.89 -8.14
CA ILE A 69 14.00 -3.46 -8.18
C ILE A 69 14.64 -2.92 -9.44
N TYR A 70 13.93 -2.09 -10.18
CA TYR A 70 14.40 -1.49 -11.43
C TYR A 70 13.97 -0.04 -11.56
N THR A 71 14.61 0.69 -12.47
CA THR A 71 14.18 2.04 -12.86
C THR A 71 13.54 2.03 -14.24
N LEU A 72 12.64 3.02 -14.44
CA LEU A 72 12.14 3.45 -15.73
C LEU A 72 12.66 4.86 -16.01
N ASP A 73 13.30 5.06 -17.16
CA ASP A 73 13.72 6.39 -17.60
C ASP A 73 12.53 7.20 -18.18
N ALA A 74 12.78 8.46 -18.60
CA ALA A 74 11.75 9.31 -19.21
C ALA A 74 11.10 8.72 -20.48
N ASN A 75 11.70 7.70 -21.10
CA ASN A 75 11.14 6.94 -22.22
C ASN A 75 10.57 5.60 -21.80
N MET A 76 10.36 5.39 -20.48
CA MET A 76 9.87 4.17 -19.88
C MET A 76 10.76 2.92 -20.18
N ARG A 77 12.08 3.13 -20.41
CA ARG A 77 13.02 2.03 -20.59
C ARG A 77 13.51 1.51 -19.23
N LYS A 78 13.39 0.21 -19.05
CA LYS A 78 13.74 -0.52 -17.83
C LYS A 78 15.25 -0.71 -17.70
N THR A 79 15.77 -0.43 -16.51
CA THR A 79 17.13 -0.82 -16.07
C THR A 79 17.04 -1.48 -14.68
N VAL A 80 17.48 -2.74 -14.57
CA VAL A 80 17.47 -3.47 -13.30
C VAL A 80 18.55 -2.91 -12.38
N LEU A 81 18.19 -2.55 -11.15
CA LEU A 81 19.10 -2.07 -10.11
C LEU A 81 19.54 -3.21 -9.18
N ILE A 82 18.59 -4.00 -8.68
CA ILE A 82 18.82 -5.10 -7.74
C ILE A 82 17.98 -6.28 -8.20
N SER A 83 18.55 -7.48 -8.19
CA SER A 83 17.90 -8.75 -8.53
C SER A 83 18.07 -9.78 -7.42
N ASP A 84 17.43 -10.94 -7.60
CA ASP A 84 17.49 -12.08 -6.69
C ASP A 84 16.96 -11.77 -5.27
N LEU A 85 15.92 -10.92 -5.22
CA LEU A 85 15.21 -10.55 -4.01
C LEU A 85 14.05 -11.52 -3.74
N ASP A 86 13.76 -11.80 -2.46
CA ASP A 86 12.58 -12.59 -2.08
C ASP A 86 11.35 -11.68 -1.94
N ARG A 87 10.55 -11.62 -3.01
CA ARG A 87 9.29 -10.86 -3.02
C ARG A 87 9.46 -9.43 -2.46
N PRO A 88 10.32 -8.60 -3.07
CA PRO A 88 10.51 -7.23 -2.62
C PRO A 88 9.19 -6.50 -2.64
N HIS A 89 8.85 -5.84 -1.52
CA HIS A 89 7.59 -5.16 -1.39
C HIS A 89 7.74 -3.66 -1.58
N ASP A 90 8.73 -3.08 -0.91
CA ASP A 90 8.94 -1.64 -0.91
C ASP A 90 10.42 -1.28 -0.71
N MET A 91 10.76 -0.05 -1.00
CA MET A 91 12.09 0.50 -0.77
C MET A 91 12.03 1.97 -0.35
N ALA A 92 12.98 2.35 0.48
CA ALA A 92 13.26 3.74 0.80
C ALA A 92 14.74 4.04 0.52
N TYR A 93 15.08 5.29 0.22
CA TYR A 93 16.46 5.65 -0.07
C TYR A 93 16.89 6.98 0.55
N THR A 94 18.19 7.10 0.76
CA THR A 94 18.89 8.32 1.14
C THR A 94 19.92 8.66 0.07
N GLU A 95 20.73 9.68 0.27
CA GLU A 95 21.82 10.04 -0.66
C GLU A 95 22.85 8.92 -0.88
N THR A 96 22.95 7.95 0.04
CA THR A 96 24.01 6.90 0.00
C THR A 96 23.50 5.49 0.24
N SER A 97 22.23 5.29 0.53
CA SER A 97 21.70 3.97 0.88
C SER A 97 20.31 3.75 0.31
N ILE A 98 20.04 2.50 -0.07
CA ILE A 98 18.70 1.98 -0.37
C ILE A 98 18.37 0.96 0.70
N PHE A 99 17.18 1.04 1.27
CA PHE A 99 16.60 0.06 2.18
C PHE A 99 15.52 -0.70 1.43
N VAL A 100 15.57 -2.02 1.45
CA VAL A 100 14.63 -2.88 0.73
C VAL A 100 13.90 -3.77 1.71
N SER A 101 12.57 -3.70 1.69
CA SER A 101 11.68 -4.61 2.40
C SER A 101 11.43 -5.83 1.53
N GLU A 102 11.96 -6.96 1.97
CA GLU A 102 11.75 -8.28 1.39
C GLU A 102 10.85 -9.11 2.31
N ALA A 103 10.40 -10.30 1.87
CA ALA A 103 9.60 -11.16 2.72
C ALA A 103 10.36 -11.61 3.99
N GLY A 104 10.04 -11.00 5.12
CA GLY A 104 10.65 -11.30 6.41
C GLY A 104 12.07 -10.76 6.61
N GLU A 105 12.58 -9.94 5.69
CA GLU A 105 13.91 -9.36 5.77
C GLU A 105 13.92 -7.87 5.38
N LEU A 106 14.69 -7.07 6.09
CA LEU A 106 15.03 -5.69 5.74
C LEU A 106 16.51 -5.60 5.44
N THR A 107 16.84 -5.17 4.22
CA THR A 107 18.21 -5.11 3.72
C THR A 107 18.60 -3.69 3.36
N ARG A 108 19.83 -3.31 3.63
CA ARG A 108 20.46 -2.05 3.18
C ARG A 108 21.47 -2.34 2.10
N TYR A 109 21.43 -1.56 1.03
CA TYR A 109 22.46 -1.44 -0.01
C TYR A 109 23.07 -0.04 0.04
N THR A 110 24.34 0.10 -0.33
CA THR A 110 24.97 1.40 -0.53
C THR A 110 24.98 1.76 -2.01
N HIS A 111 24.95 3.04 -2.34
CA HIS A 111 25.06 3.54 -3.70
C HIS A 111 25.87 4.84 -3.76
N ASN A 112 26.30 5.23 -4.96
CA ASN A 112 27.17 6.37 -5.20
C ASN A 112 26.43 7.70 -5.49
N GLY A 113 25.16 7.78 -5.15
CA GLY A 113 24.32 8.98 -5.32
C GLY A 113 23.54 9.06 -6.62
N ASN A 114 23.84 8.21 -7.63
CA ASN A 114 23.14 8.22 -8.93
C ASN A 114 22.46 6.90 -9.30
N LEU A 115 22.45 5.90 -8.40
CA LEU A 115 21.91 4.54 -8.58
C LEU A 115 22.64 3.69 -9.65
N GLU A 116 23.75 4.17 -10.25
CA GLU A 116 24.49 3.39 -11.26
C GLU A 116 25.33 2.27 -10.66
N GLN A 117 25.71 2.42 -9.39
CA GLN A 117 26.50 1.42 -8.66
C GLN A 117 25.83 1.14 -7.33
N ILE A 118 25.20 -0.02 -7.24
CA ILE A 118 24.64 -0.56 -6.01
C ILE A 118 25.62 -1.57 -5.44
N GLU A 119 26.06 -1.35 -4.19
CA GLU A 119 27.12 -2.12 -3.54
C GLU A 119 26.71 -2.55 -2.12
N ASN A 120 27.54 -3.39 -1.51
CA ASN A 120 27.54 -3.68 -0.07
C ASN A 120 26.16 -4.00 0.53
N ARG A 121 25.56 -5.12 0.14
CA ARG A 121 24.35 -5.65 0.79
C ARG A 121 24.63 -5.93 2.26
N THR A 122 23.78 -5.40 3.14
CA THR A 122 23.81 -5.62 4.58
C THR A 122 22.40 -5.91 5.08
N THR A 123 22.16 -7.10 5.64
CA THR A 123 20.89 -7.41 6.30
C THR A 123 20.81 -6.65 7.62
N LEU A 124 19.78 -5.82 7.80
CA LEU A 124 19.49 -5.07 9.01
C LEU A 124 18.63 -5.89 9.98
N VAL A 125 17.56 -6.48 9.47
CA VAL A 125 16.63 -7.32 10.22
C VAL A 125 16.31 -8.56 9.38
N SER A 126 16.19 -9.72 10.00
CA SER A 126 15.82 -10.96 9.31
C SER A 126 15.00 -11.90 10.20
N GLY A 127 14.41 -12.92 9.56
CA GLY A 127 13.67 -13.96 10.24
C GLY A 127 12.36 -13.46 10.87
N VAL A 128 11.75 -12.42 10.31
CA VAL A 128 10.37 -12.08 10.64
C VAL A 128 9.47 -13.09 9.92
N PRO A 129 8.61 -13.83 10.62
CA PRO A 129 7.72 -14.79 9.99
C PRO A 129 6.82 -14.15 8.94
N THR A 130 6.52 -14.86 7.87
CA THR A 130 5.56 -14.49 6.85
C THR A 130 4.50 -15.57 6.70
N GLY A 131 3.26 -15.17 6.41
CA GLY A 131 2.14 -16.09 6.29
C GLY A 131 1.15 -15.61 5.23
N ASN A 132 -0.07 -15.29 5.64
CA ASN A 132 -1.06 -14.67 4.74
C ASN A 132 -0.54 -13.32 4.21
N HIS A 133 0.13 -12.57 5.07
CA HIS A 133 0.78 -11.31 4.73
C HIS A 133 2.29 -11.43 4.97
N GLN A 134 3.03 -10.52 4.37
CA GLN A 134 4.49 -10.42 4.52
C GLN A 134 4.86 -9.07 5.14
N THR A 135 6.13 -8.80 5.26
CA THR A 135 6.66 -7.47 5.53
C THR A 135 6.44 -6.57 4.31
N ASN A 136 5.92 -5.37 4.56
CA ASN A 136 5.39 -4.46 3.55
C ASN A 136 6.25 -3.18 3.45
N ALA A 137 5.64 -2.00 3.59
CA ALA A 137 6.31 -0.72 3.39
C ALA A 137 7.52 -0.49 4.30
N ILE A 138 8.45 0.27 3.78
CA ILE A 138 9.59 0.85 4.50
C ILE A 138 9.65 2.36 4.25
N ASN A 139 9.56 3.17 5.29
CA ASN A 139 9.56 4.62 5.20
C ASN A 139 10.64 5.23 6.08
N ILE A 140 11.16 6.39 5.69
CA ILE A 140 12.12 7.16 6.48
C ILE A 140 11.41 8.35 7.12
N LEU A 141 11.36 8.38 8.43
CA LEU A 141 10.82 9.53 9.17
C LEU A 141 11.76 10.76 9.07
N PRO A 142 11.24 11.98 9.31
CA PRO A 142 12.05 13.19 9.30
C PRO A 142 13.27 13.17 10.24
N ASN A 143 13.24 12.35 11.28
CA ASN A 143 14.37 12.15 12.22
C ASN A 143 15.37 11.07 11.76
N GLY A 144 15.17 10.46 10.59
CA GLY A 144 16.03 9.41 10.04
C GLY A 144 15.75 8.00 10.55
N THR A 145 14.74 7.81 11.41
CA THR A 145 14.29 6.47 11.82
C THR A 145 13.53 5.81 10.68
N LEU A 146 13.80 4.52 10.44
CA LEU A 146 13.00 3.73 9.52
C LEU A 146 11.75 3.23 10.24
N ILE A 147 10.60 3.33 9.57
CA ILE A 147 9.39 2.58 9.94
C ILE A 147 9.26 1.42 8.95
N TRP A 148 9.15 0.21 9.48
CA TRP A 148 8.99 -1.01 8.68
C TRP A 148 7.69 -1.70 9.07
N HIS A 149 6.82 -1.91 8.10
CA HIS A 149 5.52 -2.54 8.30
C HIS A 149 5.65 -4.06 8.24
N SER A 150 5.07 -4.75 9.19
CA SER A 150 5.08 -6.21 9.27
C SER A 150 3.65 -6.74 9.40
N GLY A 151 3.18 -7.37 8.33
CA GLY A 151 1.85 -7.95 8.27
C GLY A 151 1.70 -9.20 9.16
N SER A 152 0.47 -9.58 9.39
CA SER A 152 0.11 -10.77 10.17
C SER A 152 0.37 -12.06 9.40
N THR A 153 0.65 -13.15 10.12
CA THR A 153 0.85 -14.47 9.50
C THR A 153 -0.47 -15.16 9.15
N CYS A 154 -1.58 -14.68 9.64
CA CYS A 154 -2.91 -15.27 9.49
C CYS A 154 -3.99 -14.20 9.26
N ASN A 155 -5.23 -14.63 8.98
CA ASN A 155 -6.38 -13.74 8.91
C ASN A 155 -6.76 -13.22 10.32
N ILE A 156 -6.89 -14.12 11.29
CA ILE A 156 -7.27 -13.82 12.68
C ILE A 156 -6.52 -14.79 13.57
N CYS A 157 -5.51 -14.36 14.29
CA CYS A 157 -4.80 -15.13 15.30
C CYS A 157 -4.00 -14.25 16.25
N VAL A 158 -3.59 -14.80 17.36
CA VAL A 158 -2.52 -14.20 18.17
C VAL A 158 -1.19 -14.63 17.55
N GLU A 159 -0.34 -13.69 17.21
CA GLU A 159 0.97 -13.94 16.61
C GLU A 159 1.94 -14.58 17.62
N ASP A 160 2.71 -15.56 17.15
CA ASP A 160 3.80 -16.16 17.94
C ASP A 160 5.03 -15.25 18.02
N ASP A 161 5.27 -14.44 17.00
CA ASP A 161 6.33 -13.44 16.96
C ASP A 161 5.71 -12.04 17.03
N SER A 162 6.02 -11.31 18.09
CA SER A 162 5.46 -9.97 18.32
C SER A 162 5.86 -8.91 17.27
N ARG A 163 6.78 -9.25 16.37
CA ARG A 163 7.11 -8.40 15.23
C ARG A 163 6.08 -8.47 14.12
N ASN A 164 5.22 -9.52 14.09
CA ASN A 164 4.10 -9.61 13.16
C ASN A 164 2.89 -8.81 13.65
N GLY A 165 2.07 -8.34 12.72
CA GLY A 165 0.93 -7.49 13.05
C GLY A 165 1.35 -6.17 13.71
N ALA A 166 2.45 -5.57 13.25
CA ALA A 166 3.10 -4.45 13.90
C ALA A 166 3.77 -3.47 12.91
N LEU A 167 3.94 -2.24 13.35
CA LEU A 167 4.90 -1.29 12.79
C LEU A 167 6.18 -1.34 13.63
N LEU A 168 7.32 -1.49 12.98
CA LEU A 168 8.62 -1.57 13.64
C LEU A 168 9.42 -0.30 13.40
N TRP A 169 10.08 0.22 14.43
CA TRP A 169 11.17 1.16 14.22
C TRP A 169 12.46 0.40 13.96
N VAL A 170 13.28 0.87 13.03
CA VAL A 170 14.58 0.27 12.73
C VAL A 170 15.64 1.36 12.64
N ASN A 171 16.77 1.14 13.30
CA ASN A 171 17.95 1.99 13.15
C ASN A 171 18.67 1.64 11.84
N ALA A 172 18.72 2.58 10.91
CA ALA A 172 19.26 2.43 9.57
C ALA A 172 20.76 2.02 9.53
N SER A 173 21.53 2.26 10.59
CA SER A 173 22.96 1.96 10.64
C SER A 173 23.26 0.61 11.29
N THR A 174 22.53 0.27 12.37
CA THR A 174 22.85 -0.88 13.22
C THR A 174 21.90 -2.07 13.04
N GLY A 175 20.70 -1.85 12.48
CA GLY A 175 19.64 -2.84 12.44
C GLY A 175 18.96 -3.09 13.79
N SER A 176 19.30 -2.32 14.85
CA SER A 176 18.54 -2.36 16.09
C SER A 176 17.11 -1.96 15.82
N HIS A 177 16.15 -2.73 16.32
CA HIS A 177 14.74 -2.53 16.04
C HIS A 177 13.85 -2.88 17.23
N GLY A 178 12.61 -2.45 17.19
CA GLY A 178 11.59 -2.78 18.16
C GLY A 178 10.21 -2.40 17.65
N ILE A 179 9.19 -2.75 18.43
CA ILE A 179 7.80 -2.46 18.09
C ILE A 179 7.54 -0.97 18.31
N LEU A 180 7.03 -0.30 17.29
CA LEU A 180 6.59 1.09 17.33
C LEU A 180 5.08 1.18 17.60
N ALA A 181 4.31 0.27 17.00
CA ALA A 181 2.88 0.11 17.20
C ALA A 181 2.49 -1.34 16.91
N SER A 182 1.37 -1.83 17.47
CA SER A 182 0.89 -3.19 17.34
C SER A 182 -0.60 -3.23 17.03
N GLY A 183 -1.13 -4.44 16.82
CA GLY A 183 -2.56 -4.62 16.57
C GLY A 183 -3.00 -4.17 15.19
N VAL A 184 -2.11 -4.19 14.22
CA VAL A 184 -2.41 -4.01 12.79
C VAL A 184 -2.45 -5.39 12.12
N ARG A 185 -3.28 -5.56 11.07
CA ARG A 185 -3.39 -6.85 10.39
C ARG A 185 -2.52 -6.91 9.14
N ASN A 186 -2.74 -6.02 8.21
CA ASN A 186 -1.99 -5.94 6.96
C ASN A 186 -1.81 -4.48 6.55
N SER A 187 -1.00 -3.78 7.33
CA SER A 187 -0.62 -2.42 6.98
C SER A 187 0.27 -2.45 5.74
N PHE A 188 -0.25 -1.93 4.63
CA PHE A 188 0.41 -2.03 3.34
C PHE A 188 1.43 -0.92 3.13
N ASP A 189 1.04 0.33 3.41
CA ASP A 189 1.86 1.52 3.14
C ASP A 189 1.57 2.64 4.15
N GLY A 190 2.42 3.67 4.15
CA GLY A 190 2.23 4.85 4.96
C GLY A 190 3.02 6.05 4.46
N VAL A 191 2.66 7.24 4.94
CA VAL A 191 3.31 8.48 4.53
C VAL A 191 3.35 9.50 5.67
N TRP A 192 4.42 10.28 5.74
CA TRP A 192 4.50 11.41 6.65
C TRP A 192 3.72 12.61 6.11
N VAL A 193 2.72 13.07 6.85
CA VAL A 193 1.92 14.26 6.53
C VAL A 193 2.33 15.42 7.44
N PRO A 194 2.89 16.53 6.93
CA PRO A 194 3.29 17.68 7.74
C PRO A 194 2.14 18.22 8.60
N ASN A 195 2.43 18.50 9.88
CA ASN A 195 1.47 18.97 10.89
C ASN A 195 0.36 17.96 11.29
N VAL A 196 0.40 16.74 10.77
CA VAL A 196 -0.49 15.62 11.14
C VAL A 196 0.34 14.53 11.83
N GLY A 197 1.32 13.97 11.14
CA GLY A 197 2.13 12.86 11.59
C GLY A 197 2.26 11.79 10.52
N TYR A 198 2.68 10.60 10.91
CA TYR A 198 2.74 9.45 10.03
C TYR A 198 1.37 8.79 9.96
N VAL A 199 0.79 8.71 8.76
CA VAL A 199 -0.45 8.00 8.51
C VAL A 199 -0.16 6.71 7.73
N PHE A 200 -0.94 5.67 7.97
CA PHE A 200 -0.74 4.36 7.34
C PHE A 200 -2.06 3.65 7.09
N THR A 201 -2.10 2.84 6.04
CA THR A 201 -3.25 1.99 5.70
C THR A 201 -3.20 0.67 6.46
N ASP A 202 -4.35 0.12 6.82
CA ASP A 202 -4.47 -1.24 7.35
C ASP A 202 -5.71 -1.92 6.79
N ASN A 203 -5.53 -3.16 6.33
CA ASN A 203 -6.60 -3.94 5.71
C ASN A 203 -7.28 -4.83 6.75
N GLY A 204 -8.58 -4.67 6.87
CA GLY A 204 -9.44 -5.44 7.76
C GLY A 204 -9.45 -6.94 7.49
N ARG A 205 -10.01 -7.71 8.41
CA ARG A 205 -10.07 -9.18 8.33
C ARG A 205 -11.07 -9.66 7.28
N ASP A 206 -10.84 -10.83 6.69
CA ASP A 206 -11.63 -11.38 5.61
C ASP A 206 -12.88 -12.13 6.11
N TRP A 207 -13.93 -12.18 5.29
CA TRP A 207 -15.09 -13.06 5.41
C TRP A 207 -16.09 -12.75 6.53
N GLU A 208 -16.07 -11.56 7.12
CA GLU A 208 -16.92 -11.21 8.26
C GLU A 208 -18.07 -10.22 7.94
N GLY A 209 -18.60 -10.24 6.73
CA GLY A 209 -19.74 -9.42 6.32
C GLY A 209 -19.35 -7.99 5.96
N ASP A 210 -20.07 -7.01 6.52
CA ASP A 210 -19.88 -5.58 6.18
C ASP A 210 -18.86 -4.89 7.09
N HIS A 211 -18.05 -5.63 7.82
CA HIS A 211 -17.03 -5.14 8.76
C HIS A 211 -15.85 -6.10 8.88
N PRO A 212 -14.68 -5.65 9.37
CA PRO A 212 -14.32 -4.24 9.58
C PRO A 212 -14.09 -3.50 8.26
N ASP A 213 -14.13 -2.17 8.34
CA ASP A 213 -13.76 -1.29 7.24
C ASP A 213 -12.27 -1.41 6.93
N GLU A 214 -11.87 -0.95 5.76
CA GLU A 214 -10.46 -0.63 5.47
C GLU A 214 -10.11 0.68 6.18
N GLU A 215 -8.89 0.79 6.69
CA GLU A 215 -8.52 1.86 7.62
C GLU A 215 -7.36 2.71 7.12
N LEU A 216 -7.46 4.02 7.35
CA LEU A 216 -6.32 4.92 7.44
C LEU A 216 -6.12 5.31 8.90
N ASN A 217 -4.96 5.01 9.43
CA ASN A 217 -4.59 5.20 10.82
C ASN A 217 -3.55 6.31 11.00
N LEU A 218 -3.57 6.99 12.14
CA LEU A 218 -2.52 7.91 12.57
C LEU A 218 -1.61 7.21 13.56
N LEU A 219 -0.30 7.18 13.31
CA LEU A 219 0.66 6.55 14.19
C LEU A 219 0.72 7.23 15.55
N ALA A 220 0.48 6.46 16.59
CA ALA A 220 0.78 6.78 17.98
C ALA A 220 1.83 5.78 18.49
N GLU A 221 2.97 6.29 18.96
CA GLU A 221 4.03 5.43 19.49
C GLU A 221 3.56 4.62 20.70
N GLY A 222 3.77 3.31 20.65
CA GLY A 222 3.26 2.35 21.64
C GLY A 222 1.76 2.04 21.49
N GLY A 223 1.09 2.54 20.44
CA GLY A 223 -0.32 2.31 20.18
C GLY A 223 -0.64 0.86 19.83
N ASN A 224 -1.90 0.47 20.11
CA ASN A 224 -2.51 -0.80 19.69
C ASN A 224 -3.74 -0.46 18.85
N TYR A 225 -3.84 -0.99 17.64
CA TYR A 225 -4.90 -0.70 16.67
C TYR A 225 -6.01 -1.76 16.62
N GLY A 226 -5.98 -2.72 17.54
CA GLY A 226 -7.12 -3.59 17.85
C GLY A 226 -7.05 -4.99 17.31
N TRP A 227 -6.40 -5.25 16.17
CA TRP A 227 -6.26 -6.61 15.66
C TRP A 227 -5.45 -7.50 16.65
N PRO A 228 -5.81 -8.76 16.89
CA PRO A 228 -6.89 -9.56 16.32
C PRO A 228 -8.22 -9.50 17.08
N ASP A 229 -8.35 -8.62 18.08
CA ASP A 229 -9.52 -8.55 18.96
C ASP A 229 -10.67 -7.67 18.39
N ASP A 230 -10.39 -6.94 17.28
CA ASP A 230 -11.40 -6.25 16.49
C ASP A 230 -12.36 -7.26 15.85
N ASP A 231 -13.64 -6.96 15.83
CA ASP A 231 -14.65 -7.78 15.15
C ASP A 231 -15.83 -6.90 14.70
N PRO A 232 -16.75 -7.40 13.83
CA PRO A 232 -17.87 -6.61 13.33
C PRO A 232 -18.77 -5.99 14.40
N SER A 233 -18.81 -6.55 15.59
CA SER A 233 -19.58 -6.02 16.72
C SER A 233 -18.78 -5.08 17.62
N ASN A 234 -17.46 -5.07 17.50
CA ASN A 234 -16.51 -4.29 18.28
C ASN A 234 -15.29 -3.88 17.43
N PRO A 235 -15.50 -3.02 16.42
CA PRO A 235 -14.44 -2.65 15.46
C PRO A 235 -13.28 -1.88 16.10
N VAL A 236 -13.50 -1.25 17.26
CA VAL A 236 -12.47 -0.58 18.04
C VAL A 236 -12.51 -1.15 19.47
N PRO A 237 -11.75 -2.22 19.77
CA PRO A 237 -11.69 -2.82 21.10
C PRO A 237 -11.30 -1.83 22.19
N ALA A 238 -11.75 -2.07 23.40
CA ALA A 238 -11.46 -1.19 24.54
C ALA A 238 -9.94 -1.08 24.77
N GLY A 239 -9.39 0.13 24.70
CA GLY A 239 -7.97 0.41 24.87
C GLY A 239 -7.17 0.39 23.56
N SER A 240 -7.82 0.13 22.43
CA SER A 240 -7.23 0.34 21.11
C SER A 240 -7.48 1.75 20.58
N ILE A 241 -6.74 2.08 19.52
CA ILE A 241 -6.85 3.34 18.77
C ILE A 241 -7.66 3.05 17.51
N GLY A 242 -8.70 3.84 17.27
CA GLY A 242 -9.50 3.74 16.05
C GLY A 242 -8.89 4.52 14.88
N PRO A 243 -9.34 4.22 13.64
CA PRO A 243 -8.89 4.88 12.44
C PRO A 243 -9.29 6.36 12.38
N ILE A 244 -8.51 7.16 11.65
CA ILE A 244 -8.82 8.57 11.35
C ILE A 244 -9.68 8.72 10.10
N ALA A 245 -9.72 7.72 9.24
CA ALA A 245 -10.62 7.60 8.10
C ALA A 245 -10.83 6.11 7.77
N THR A 246 -11.97 5.80 7.16
CA THR A 246 -12.32 4.43 6.75
C THR A 246 -12.80 4.38 5.31
N TRP A 247 -12.78 3.18 4.74
CA TRP A 247 -13.33 2.88 3.44
C TRP A 247 -14.09 1.55 3.43
N THR A 248 -14.77 1.27 2.33
CA THR A 248 -15.62 0.09 2.13
C THR A 248 -14.89 -1.19 2.54
N PRO A 249 -15.51 -2.04 3.38
CA PRO A 249 -14.92 -3.30 3.83
C PRO A 249 -14.47 -4.21 2.70
N HIS A 250 -13.42 -4.98 2.92
CA HIS A 250 -12.91 -6.03 2.02
C HIS A 250 -12.49 -5.54 0.64
N THR A 251 -12.13 -4.26 0.51
CA THR A 251 -11.66 -3.67 -0.76
C THR A 251 -10.16 -3.44 -0.81
N SER A 252 -9.45 -3.67 0.29
CA SER A 252 -7.98 -3.51 0.44
C SER A 252 -7.49 -2.12 0.07
N MET A 253 -7.53 -1.18 1.02
CA MET A 253 -6.89 0.13 0.88
C MET A 253 -5.39 -0.03 1.14
N ASN A 254 -4.55 0.26 0.13
CA ASN A 254 -3.14 -0.12 0.12
C ASN A 254 -2.17 1.06 0.06
N GLY A 255 -1.64 1.39 -1.12
CA GLY A 255 -0.68 2.47 -1.28
C GLY A 255 -1.26 3.83 -0.90
N VAL A 256 -0.47 4.69 -0.28
CA VAL A 256 -0.88 6.03 0.13
C VAL A 256 0.19 7.07 -0.18
N ALA A 257 -0.19 8.18 -0.81
CA ALA A 257 0.72 9.26 -1.19
C ALA A 257 0.19 10.63 -0.75
N LEU A 258 1.06 11.45 -0.17
CA LEU A 258 0.75 12.84 0.17
C LEU A 258 0.70 13.71 -1.10
N ARG A 259 -0.38 14.45 -1.27
CA ARG A 259 -0.51 15.43 -2.35
C ARG A 259 0.52 16.56 -2.19
N PRO A 260 1.43 16.79 -3.16
CA PRO A 260 2.36 17.91 -3.10
C PRO A 260 1.66 19.23 -3.38
N ALA A 261 2.19 20.31 -2.82
CA ALA A 261 1.57 21.64 -2.91
C ALA A 261 1.39 22.17 -4.36
N ASN A 262 2.25 21.74 -5.27
CA ASN A 262 2.20 22.12 -6.70
C ASN A 262 1.27 21.21 -7.53
N SER A 263 0.66 20.18 -6.95
CA SER A 263 -0.24 19.30 -7.69
C SER A 263 -1.50 20.05 -8.15
N PRO A 264 -1.93 19.86 -9.39
CA PRO A 264 -3.23 20.38 -9.87
C PRO A 264 -4.42 19.56 -9.33
N LEU A 265 -4.19 18.37 -8.77
CA LEU A 265 -5.24 17.52 -8.25
C LEU A 265 -5.93 18.17 -7.03
N PRO A 266 -7.23 17.89 -6.79
CA PRO A 266 -7.97 18.50 -5.70
C PRO A 266 -7.42 18.18 -4.33
N GLY A 267 -7.58 19.10 -3.37
CA GLY A 267 -7.16 18.95 -1.97
C GLY A 267 -6.17 20.00 -1.49
N GLY A 268 -5.75 19.86 -0.25
CA GLY A 268 -4.80 20.74 0.44
C GLY A 268 -3.46 20.08 0.77
N ASN A 269 -2.69 20.71 1.66
CA ASN A 269 -1.37 20.22 2.08
C ASN A 269 -1.44 19.00 3.04
N THR A 270 -2.63 18.65 3.49
CA THR A 270 -2.90 17.47 4.34
C THR A 270 -3.79 16.45 3.63
N THR A 271 -3.96 16.56 2.30
CA THR A 271 -4.69 15.59 1.51
C THR A 271 -3.76 14.46 1.09
N VAL A 272 -4.20 13.23 1.28
CA VAL A 272 -3.56 12.04 0.76
C VAL A 272 -4.45 11.36 -0.28
N TYR A 273 -3.83 10.64 -1.20
CA TYR A 273 -4.49 9.76 -2.15
C TYR A 273 -4.11 8.33 -1.85
N ALA A 274 -5.08 7.42 -1.87
CA ALA A 274 -4.83 6.01 -1.60
C ALA A 274 -5.42 5.12 -2.70
N THR A 275 -4.76 3.98 -2.91
CA THR A 275 -5.25 2.93 -3.81
C THR A 275 -6.18 2.00 -3.08
N VAL A 276 -7.25 1.59 -3.76
CA VAL A 276 -8.20 0.57 -3.30
C VAL A 276 -8.17 -0.58 -4.31
N TYR A 277 -7.51 -1.66 -3.93
CA TYR A 277 -7.23 -2.81 -4.81
C TYR A 277 -8.48 -3.45 -5.40
N GLY A 278 -9.52 -3.56 -4.60
CA GLY A 278 -10.78 -4.18 -4.92
C GLY A 278 -10.99 -5.54 -4.27
N SER A 279 -12.26 -5.81 -3.99
CA SER A 279 -12.68 -7.03 -3.30
C SER A 279 -12.43 -8.28 -4.13
N TRP A 280 -11.91 -9.33 -3.53
CA TRP A 280 -11.73 -10.65 -4.13
C TRP A 280 -12.72 -11.69 -3.57
N ASN A 281 -13.32 -11.42 -2.42
CA ASN A 281 -14.20 -12.31 -1.66
C ASN A 281 -15.69 -11.91 -1.70
N THR A 282 -16.08 -10.97 -2.56
CA THR A 282 -17.47 -10.55 -2.79
C THR A 282 -18.00 -11.03 -4.12
N ILE A 283 -19.33 -11.21 -4.22
CA ILE A 283 -19.98 -11.62 -5.48
C ILE A 283 -19.99 -10.47 -6.50
N LEU A 284 -20.32 -9.27 -6.03
CA LEU A 284 -20.25 -8.05 -6.85
C LEU A 284 -18.90 -7.38 -6.58
N PRO A 285 -18.16 -6.98 -7.61
CA PRO A 285 -16.93 -6.21 -7.46
C PRO A 285 -17.20 -4.92 -6.69
N GLN A 286 -16.29 -4.60 -5.76
CA GLN A 286 -16.26 -3.35 -4.99
C GLN A 286 -14.82 -2.86 -4.94
N GLY A 287 -14.60 -1.54 -4.75
CA GLY A 287 -13.30 -0.93 -4.84
C GLY A 287 -12.82 -0.82 -6.28
N HIS A 288 -11.54 -1.06 -6.54
CA HIS A 288 -10.88 -0.82 -7.83
C HIS A 288 -10.78 0.69 -8.15
N GLU A 289 -10.37 1.46 -7.13
CA GLU A 289 -10.51 2.91 -7.09
C GLU A 289 -9.23 3.58 -6.65
N ILE A 290 -9.12 4.86 -6.94
CA ILE A 290 -8.25 5.80 -6.23
C ILE A 290 -9.15 6.69 -5.38
N VAL A 291 -8.88 6.75 -4.09
CA VAL A 291 -9.62 7.60 -3.16
C VAL A 291 -8.78 8.79 -2.72
N ARG A 292 -9.44 9.93 -2.55
CA ARG A 292 -8.89 11.12 -1.92
C ARG A 292 -9.34 11.18 -0.47
N ILE A 293 -8.42 11.48 0.44
CA ILE A 293 -8.69 11.60 1.87
C ILE A 293 -8.18 12.96 2.34
N ASP A 294 -9.10 13.84 2.70
CA ASP A 294 -8.79 15.17 3.21
C ASP A 294 -8.68 15.10 4.75
N LEU A 295 -7.46 15.24 5.27
CA LEU A 295 -7.19 15.19 6.70
C LEU A 295 -7.35 16.58 7.34
N SER A 296 -8.12 16.65 8.42
CA SER A 296 -8.42 17.87 9.18
C SER A 296 -7.93 17.72 10.61
N PRO A 297 -6.75 18.26 10.97
CA PRO A 297 -6.32 18.31 12.36
C PRO A 297 -7.16 19.35 13.11
N THR A 298 -7.81 18.92 14.20
CA THR A 298 -8.68 19.77 15.01
C THR A 298 -8.51 19.44 16.50
N ASN A 299 -8.01 20.39 17.31
CA ASN A 299 -7.89 20.28 18.77
C ASN A 299 -7.13 19.04 19.28
N GLY A 300 -6.16 18.55 18.51
CA GLY A 300 -5.35 17.38 18.88
C GLY A 300 -5.85 16.05 18.28
N ASP A 301 -7.03 16.06 17.67
CA ASP A 301 -7.55 14.94 16.90
C ASP A 301 -7.35 15.17 15.39
N VAL A 302 -7.34 14.09 14.62
CA VAL A 302 -7.31 14.13 13.16
C VAL A 302 -8.50 13.36 12.64
N ILE A 303 -9.25 13.95 11.73
CA ILE A 303 -10.38 13.31 11.06
C ILE A 303 -10.13 13.40 9.56
N GLY A 304 -10.26 12.27 8.86
CA GLY A 304 -10.19 12.18 7.41
C GLY A 304 -11.58 12.06 6.80
N VAL A 305 -11.79 12.76 5.68
CA VAL A 305 -13.00 12.62 4.85
C VAL A 305 -12.58 11.99 3.53
N THR A 306 -13.09 10.79 3.26
CA THR A 306 -12.76 10.00 2.08
C THR A 306 -13.78 10.22 0.97
N SER A 307 -13.30 10.34 -0.27
CA SER A 307 -14.12 10.43 -1.49
C SER A 307 -13.44 9.67 -2.64
N VAL A 308 -14.23 9.11 -3.55
CA VAL A 308 -13.69 8.52 -4.80
C VAL A 308 -13.12 9.63 -5.67
N PHE A 309 -12.00 9.37 -6.32
CA PHE A 309 -11.36 10.26 -7.30
C PHE A 309 -11.21 9.62 -8.68
N ALA A 310 -10.93 8.31 -8.72
CA ALA A 310 -10.93 7.54 -9.97
C ALA A 310 -11.54 6.16 -9.74
N GLU A 311 -12.26 5.64 -10.73
CA GLU A 311 -12.98 4.37 -10.67
C GLU A 311 -12.51 3.43 -11.78
N ASP A 312 -12.79 2.14 -11.62
CA ASP A 312 -12.50 1.09 -12.61
C ASP A 312 -11.01 1.00 -12.99
N VAL A 313 -10.12 1.38 -12.09
CA VAL A 313 -8.67 1.45 -12.33
C VAL A 313 -7.97 0.09 -12.26
N GLY A 314 -8.71 -0.99 -12.11
CA GLY A 314 -8.16 -2.36 -12.01
C GLY A 314 -7.79 -2.74 -10.58
N THR A 315 -6.60 -3.28 -10.38
CA THR A 315 -6.09 -3.72 -9.07
C THR A 315 -4.89 -2.85 -8.65
N PRO A 316 -5.10 -1.56 -8.32
CA PRO A 316 -4.01 -0.64 -8.02
C PRO A 316 -3.38 -1.00 -6.67
N LEU A 317 -2.04 -1.01 -6.60
CA LEU A 317 -1.30 -1.18 -5.36
C LEU A 317 -0.45 0.05 -5.05
N PRO A 318 0.71 0.30 -5.72
CA PRO A 318 1.52 1.46 -5.37
C PRO A 318 0.97 2.73 -6.02
N ILE A 319 1.20 3.85 -5.34
CA ILE A 319 0.80 5.19 -5.77
C ILE A 319 1.87 6.20 -5.39
N VAL A 320 2.15 7.16 -6.25
CA VAL A 320 3.16 8.19 -5.99
C VAL A 320 2.85 9.46 -6.79
N PHE A 321 3.19 10.61 -6.23
CA PHE A 321 3.18 11.86 -6.98
C PHE A 321 4.53 12.10 -7.66
N HIS A 322 4.49 12.48 -8.93
CA HIS A 322 5.65 12.99 -9.63
C HIS A 322 6.03 14.39 -9.09
N PRO A 323 7.31 14.82 -9.15
CA PRO A 323 7.73 16.16 -8.72
C PRO A 323 6.98 17.32 -9.41
N ASN A 324 6.42 17.12 -10.61
CA ASN A 324 5.57 18.11 -11.28
C ASN A 324 4.13 18.20 -10.76
N GLY A 325 3.73 17.29 -9.88
CA GLY A 325 2.40 17.24 -9.25
C GLY A 325 1.39 16.29 -9.88
N ASP A 326 1.73 15.57 -10.96
CA ASP A 326 0.91 14.51 -11.54
C ASP A 326 0.90 13.28 -10.62
N LEU A 327 -0.19 12.52 -10.63
CA LEU A 327 -0.34 11.30 -9.85
C LEU A 327 -0.04 10.08 -10.72
N TYR A 328 0.79 9.17 -10.20
CA TYR A 328 1.08 7.88 -10.83
C TYR A 328 0.66 6.74 -9.91
N PHE A 329 0.10 5.69 -10.48
CA PHE A 329 -0.16 4.45 -9.77
C PHE A 329 0.05 3.25 -10.69
N ALA A 330 0.31 2.08 -10.10
CA ALA A 330 0.46 0.87 -10.89
C ALA A 330 -0.53 -0.21 -10.49
N VAL A 331 -0.99 -0.95 -11.49
CA VAL A 331 -1.90 -2.09 -11.34
C VAL A 331 -1.07 -3.35 -11.16
N PHE A 332 -1.34 -4.08 -10.09
CA PHE A 332 -0.68 -5.34 -9.76
C PHE A 332 -1.15 -6.47 -10.67
N GLY A 333 -0.23 -7.37 -11.04
CA GLY A 333 -0.45 -8.55 -11.85
C GLY A 333 0.67 -8.77 -12.87
N SER A 334 0.75 -9.94 -13.48
CA SER A 334 1.85 -10.36 -14.37
C SER A 334 2.11 -9.41 -15.56
N ASN A 335 1.13 -8.59 -15.93
CA ASN A 335 1.24 -7.55 -16.96
C ASN A 335 0.98 -6.17 -16.34
N GLY A 336 1.55 -5.89 -15.17
CA GLY A 336 1.37 -4.62 -14.47
C GLY A 336 1.43 -3.41 -15.39
N LYS A 337 0.51 -2.47 -15.21
CA LYS A 337 0.42 -1.23 -15.97
C LYS A 337 0.70 -0.05 -15.06
N LEU A 338 1.43 0.93 -15.58
CA LEU A 338 1.60 2.24 -14.98
C LEU A 338 0.59 3.22 -15.58
N TYR A 339 -0.18 3.83 -14.73
CA TYR A 339 -1.12 4.89 -15.08
C TYR A 339 -0.61 6.24 -14.57
N LYS A 340 -1.01 7.27 -15.27
CA LYS A 340 -0.81 8.67 -14.91
C LYS A 340 -2.14 9.39 -14.90
N ILE A 341 -2.37 10.22 -13.89
CA ILE A 341 -3.49 11.17 -13.83
C ILE A 341 -2.92 12.60 -13.82
N THR A 342 -3.44 13.44 -14.70
CA THR A 342 -3.03 14.84 -14.84
C THR A 342 -4.26 15.72 -15.09
N ALA A 343 -4.15 17.04 -14.89
CA ALA A 343 -5.22 17.96 -15.27
C ALA A 343 -5.36 18.07 -16.79
N GLU A 344 -6.59 18.14 -17.28
CA GLU A 344 -6.89 18.49 -18.68
C GLU A 344 -6.35 19.90 -19.00
N ILE A 345 -5.79 20.08 -20.20
CA ILE A 345 -5.22 21.35 -20.67
C ILE A 345 -6.30 22.23 -21.32
#